data_f3635012ce7d965db85643072c8b2a74
#
_entry.id   f3635012ce7d965db85643072c8b2a74
#
_cell.length_a   1.000
_cell.length_b   1.000
_cell.length_c   1.000
_cell.angle_alpha   90.00
_cell.angle_beta   90.00
_cell.angle_gamma   90.00
#
_symmetry.space_group_name_H-M   'P 1'
#
loop_
_entity.id
_entity.type
_entity.pdbx_description
1 polymer ?
#
loop_
_entity_poly.entity_id
_entity_poly.type
_entity_poly.pdbx_seq_one_letter_code
_entity_poly.pdbx_strand_id
1 'polypeptide(L)'
;VVFIHGGYWRSLDKADHSFVAPPLHDMGACVVVVNYALCPGTTESPVTIPDIAHQMVKAMAWTWQNIAHHGGNPKNVTVAGHSAGGHLAAMLLACDWKQVDPNIPAHWIQKALSISGLYDLTPLRKTPFLQDSLRLTAKHARMASPALWPRPRKGVLYTVAGGDESPEFLRHNRLIHQVWGARTVPVCEELAGLNHFSIVTDLTKKGTRLSALTKALLDL
;
A
#
# COMPACT_ATOMS: atom_id res chain seq x y z
N VAL A 1 -5.76 -5.35 10.19
CA VAL A 1 -5.48 -4.62 8.93
C VAL A 1 -4.77 -3.32 9.25
N VAL A 2 -3.64 -3.07 8.58
CA VAL A 2 -2.98 -1.76 8.60
C VAL A 2 -3.27 -1.09 7.26
N PHE A 3 -3.99 0.04 7.30
CA PHE A 3 -4.38 0.79 6.11
C PHE A 3 -3.54 2.06 5.95
N ILE A 4 -3.04 2.29 4.72
CA ILE A 4 -2.15 3.39 4.37
C ILE A 4 -2.86 4.29 3.35
N HIS A 5 -2.97 5.59 3.66
CA HIS A 5 -3.64 6.55 2.80
C HIS A 5 -2.85 6.91 1.54
N GLY A 6 -3.54 7.48 0.55
CA GLY A 6 -2.98 8.01 -0.68
C GLY A 6 -2.47 9.45 -0.57
N GLY A 7 -2.49 10.17 -1.71
CA GLY A 7 -2.13 11.58 -1.77
C GLY A 7 -0.74 11.86 -2.36
N TYR A 8 -0.25 11.01 -3.26
CA TYR A 8 1.07 11.16 -3.92
C TYR A 8 2.23 11.43 -2.95
N TRP A 9 2.18 10.84 -1.74
CA TRP A 9 3.18 11.01 -0.66
C TRP A 9 3.37 12.47 -0.22
N ARG A 10 2.52 13.41 -0.61
CA ARG A 10 2.65 14.85 -0.37
C ARG A 10 1.41 15.52 0.20
N SER A 11 0.33 14.81 0.35
CA SER A 11 -0.95 15.33 0.82
C SER A 11 -1.79 14.26 1.49
N LEU A 12 -2.89 14.67 2.10
CA LEU A 12 -3.83 13.86 2.87
C LEU A 12 -3.30 13.42 4.23
N ASP A 13 -4.21 12.86 5.00
CA ASP A 13 -3.99 12.44 6.38
C ASP A 13 -4.79 11.16 6.65
N LYS A 14 -4.43 10.44 7.71
CA LYS A 14 -5.19 9.26 8.16
C LYS A 14 -6.67 9.57 8.41
N ALA A 15 -7.00 10.80 8.83
CA ALA A 15 -8.38 11.22 9.08
C ALA A 15 -9.21 11.19 7.78
N ASP A 16 -8.62 11.57 6.64
CA ASP A 16 -9.27 11.54 5.33
C ASP A 16 -9.63 10.12 4.87
N HIS A 17 -9.00 9.09 5.46
CA HIS A 17 -9.22 7.69 5.13
C HIS A 17 -9.80 6.87 6.29
N SER A 18 -10.17 7.49 7.41
CA SER A 18 -10.74 6.77 8.56
C SER A 18 -12.06 6.07 8.23
N PHE A 19 -12.74 6.46 7.15
CA PHE A 19 -13.97 5.82 6.66
C PHE A 19 -13.80 4.35 6.27
N VAL A 20 -12.56 3.89 6.03
CA VAL A 20 -12.30 2.46 5.72
C VAL A 20 -12.37 1.58 6.97
N ALA A 21 -12.24 2.16 8.17
CA ALA A 21 -12.16 1.38 9.40
C ALA A 21 -13.47 0.65 9.74
N PRO A 22 -14.67 1.27 9.71
CA PRO A 22 -15.91 0.57 10.02
C PRO A 22 -16.16 -0.68 9.16
N PRO A 23 -16.09 -0.63 7.81
CA PRO A 23 -16.34 -1.82 6.99
C PRO A 23 -15.31 -2.93 7.20
N LEU A 24 -14.04 -2.60 7.44
CA LEU A 24 -13.00 -3.59 7.76
C LEU A 24 -13.22 -4.20 9.14
N HIS A 25 -13.66 -3.40 10.11
CA HIS A 25 -14.06 -3.88 11.44
C HIS A 25 -15.26 -4.83 11.35
N ASP A 26 -16.27 -4.49 10.54
CA ASP A 26 -17.43 -5.36 10.27
C ASP A 26 -17.03 -6.71 9.67
N MET A 27 -15.89 -6.78 8.98
CA MET A 27 -15.29 -8.03 8.49
C MET A 27 -14.49 -8.79 9.56
N GLY A 28 -14.46 -8.30 10.82
CA GLY A 28 -13.77 -8.93 11.95
C GLY A 28 -12.31 -8.49 12.13
N ALA A 29 -11.87 -7.43 11.46
CA ALA A 29 -10.50 -6.96 11.58
C ALA A 29 -10.31 -5.92 12.69
N CYS A 30 -9.22 -6.03 13.44
CA CYS A 30 -8.65 -4.87 14.15
C CYS A 30 -8.00 -3.95 13.10
N VAL A 31 -8.32 -2.66 13.11
CA VAL A 31 -7.91 -1.73 12.06
C VAL A 31 -6.97 -0.66 12.60
N VAL A 32 -5.84 -0.50 11.94
CA VAL A 32 -4.87 0.57 12.19
C VAL A 32 -4.80 1.45 10.94
N VAL A 33 -5.16 2.72 11.05
CA VAL A 33 -4.99 3.70 9.96
C VAL A 33 -3.77 4.55 10.30
N VAL A 34 -2.73 4.44 9.47
CA VAL A 34 -1.42 5.06 9.74
C VAL A 34 -1.27 6.40 9.04
N ASN A 35 -0.46 7.26 9.65
CA ASN A 35 0.03 8.51 9.06
C ASN A 35 1.51 8.40 8.70
N TYR A 36 1.96 9.28 7.82
CA TYR A 36 3.38 9.45 7.49
C TYR A 36 3.69 10.92 7.19
N ALA A 37 4.96 11.30 7.32
CA ALA A 37 5.43 12.63 6.94
C ALA A 37 5.30 12.82 5.43
N LEU A 38 4.91 14.02 5.01
CA LEU A 38 4.63 14.33 3.61
C LEU A 38 5.83 14.97 2.92
N CYS A 39 6.07 14.59 1.66
CA CYS A 39 7.04 15.25 0.80
C CYS A 39 6.60 16.70 0.48
N PRO A 40 7.54 17.65 0.37
CA PRO A 40 8.99 17.51 0.49
C PRO A 40 9.52 17.62 1.93
N GLY A 41 8.65 17.73 2.94
CA GLY A 41 9.02 18.10 4.29
C GLY A 41 9.35 19.60 4.42
N THR A 42 10.21 19.93 5.35
CA THR A 42 10.77 21.29 5.51
C THR A 42 12.22 21.33 5.06
N THR A 43 12.81 22.53 5.02
CA THR A 43 14.24 22.69 4.73
C THR A 43 15.12 22.01 5.77
N GLU A 44 14.70 22.08 7.05
CA GLU A 44 15.41 21.50 8.20
C GLU A 44 15.17 19.99 8.32
N SER A 45 14.02 19.54 7.84
CA SER A 45 13.61 18.12 7.88
C SER A 45 13.00 17.69 6.55
N PRO A 46 13.83 17.49 5.51
CA PRO A 46 13.35 17.05 4.21
C PRO A 46 12.81 15.62 4.29
N VAL A 47 11.76 15.36 3.51
CA VAL A 47 11.09 14.05 3.43
C VAL A 47 11.12 13.56 1.99
N THR A 48 11.55 12.32 1.81
CA THR A 48 11.55 11.61 0.53
C THR A 48 10.66 10.36 0.58
N ILE A 49 10.30 9.80 -0.56
CA ILE A 49 9.52 8.55 -0.60
C ILE A 49 10.25 7.39 0.12
N PRO A 50 11.58 7.18 -0.02
CA PRO A 50 12.29 6.22 0.82
C PRO A 50 12.18 6.46 2.33
N ASP A 51 12.18 7.73 2.79
CA ASP A 51 11.98 8.04 4.21
C ASP A 51 10.58 7.65 4.68
N ILE A 52 9.57 7.91 3.86
CA ILE A 52 8.18 7.48 4.12
C ILE A 52 8.09 5.95 4.21
N ALA A 53 8.75 5.23 3.29
CA ALA A 53 8.81 3.77 3.36
C ALA A 53 9.43 3.27 4.68
N HIS A 54 10.52 3.90 5.15
CA HIS A 54 11.11 3.59 6.46
C HIS A 54 10.17 3.93 7.63
N GLN A 55 9.38 5.01 7.54
CA GLN A 55 8.36 5.31 8.55
C GLN A 55 7.29 4.22 8.60
N MET A 56 6.86 3.69 7.44
CA MET A 56 5.93 2.57 7.38
C MET A 56 6.53 1.30 7.99
N VAL A 57 7.80 1.01 7.74
CA VAL A 57 8.50 -0.11 8.38
C VAL A 57 8.50 0.04 9.92
N LYS A 58 8.75 1.24 10.44
CA LYS A 58 8.68 1.52 11.88
C LYS A 58 7.26 1.36 12.45
N ALA A 59 6.25 1.86 11.74
CA ALA A 59 4.85 1.70 12.13
C ALA A 59 4.43 0.22 12.18
N MET A 60 4.91 -0.58 11.23
CA MET A 60 4.67 -2.01 11.22
C MET A 60 5.41 -2.73 12.35
N ALA A 61 6.67 -2.39 12.65
CA ALA A 61 7.40 -2.95 13.79
C ALA A 61 6.68 -2.63 15.11
N TRP A 62 6.17 -1.40 15.27
CA TRP A 62 5.31 -1.04 16.40
C TRP A 62 4.05 -1.91 16.46
N THR A 63 3.40 -2.13 15.31
CA THR A 63 2.21 -2.98 15.21
C THR A 63 2.52 -4.40 15.66
N TRP A 64 3.65 -4.99 15.25
CA TRP A 64 4.07 -6.30 15.72
C TRP A 64 4.18 -6.37 17.25
N GLN A 65 4.76 -5.35 17.85
CA GLN A 65 5.02 -5.33 19.29
C GLN A 65 3.78 -5.03 20.14
N ASN A 66 2.81 -4.26 19.61
CA ASN A 66 1.77 -3.65 20.45
C ASN A 66 0.34 -4.05 20.07
N ILE A 67 0.08 -4.55 18.87
CA ILE A 67 -1.31 -4.71 18.40
C ILE A 67 -2.12 -5.71 19.23
N ALA A 68 -1.47 -6.65 19.91
CA ALA A 68 -2.15 -7.58 20.80
C ALA A 68 -2.85 -6.88 21.98
N HIS A 69 -2.30 -5.77 22.47
CA HIS A 69 -2.91 -4.95 23.52
C HIS A 69 -4.15 -4.21 23.05
N HIS A 70 -4.35 -4.13 21.74
CA HIS A 70 -5.51 -3.50 21.08
C HIS A 70 -6.47 -4.53 20.48
N GLY A 71 -6.35 -5.81 20.85
CA GLY A 71 -7.23 -6.89 20.39
C GLY A 71 -6.87 -7.44 19.01
N GLY A 72 -5.77 -7.00 18.39
CA GLY A 72 -5.29 -7.52 17.11
C GLY A 72 -4.36 -8.73 17.27
N ASN A 73 -4.22 -9.51 16.20
CA ASN A 73 -3.31 -10.63 16.14
C ASN A 73 -2.04 -10.28 15.34
N PRO A 74 -0.86 -10.12 16.00
CA PRO A 74 0.37 -9.76 15.29
C PRO A 74 0.82 -10.83 14.28
N LYS A 75 0.36 -12.08 14.43
CA LYS A 75 0.70 -13.16 13.49
C LYS A 75 -0.20 -13.21 12.25
N ASN A 76 -1.29 -12.46 12.23
CA ASN A 76 -2.23 -12.38 11.10
C ASN A 76 -2.46 -10.92 10.70
N VAL A 77 -1.52 -10.33 9.99
CA VAL A 77 -1.54 -8.94 9.58
C VAL A 77 -1.67 -8.83 8.07
N THR A 78 -2.66 -8.07 7.63
CA THR A 78 -2.85 -7.66 6.24
C THR A 78 -2.51 -6.18 6.12
N VAL A 79 -1.71 -5.82 5.12
CA VAL A 79 -1.44 -4.42 4.79
C VAL A 79 -2.32 -4.02 3.59
N ALA A 80 -3.02 -2.92 3.71
CA ALA A 80 -3.86 -2.38 2.65
C ALA A 80 -3.54 -0.91 2.41
N GLY A 81 -3.76 -0.43 1.20
CA GLY A 81 -3.57 0.99 0.94
C GLY A 81 -4.12 1.42 -0.41
N HIS A 82 -4.35 2.73 -0.53
CA HIS A 82 -4.86 3.34 -1.74
C HIS A 82 -3.80 4.24 -2.38
N SER A 83 -3.63 4.17 -3.71
CA SER A 83 -2.75 5.07 -4.46
C SER A 83 -1.29 5.00 -3.95
N ALA A 84 -0.72 6.08 -3.44
CA ALA A 84 0.58 6.08 -2.76
C ALA A 84 0.63 5.07 -1.58
N GLY A 85 -0.48 4.86 -0.88
CA GLY A 85 -0.60 3.83 0.16
C GLY A 85 -0.57 2.41 -0.41
N GLY A 86 -1.16 2.20 -1.58
CA GLY A 86 -1.08 0.92 -2.30
C GLY A 86 0.34 0.57 -2.74
N HIS A 87 1.09 1.57 -3.18
CA HIS A 87 2.53 1.44 -3.43
C HIS A 87 3.29 1.01 -2.16
N LEU A 88 3.06 1.70 -1.03
CA LEU A 88 3.70 1.38 0.25
C LEU A 88 3.32 -0.01 0.76
N ALA A 89 2.07 -0.44 0.56
CA ALA A 89 1.64 -1.80 0.89
C ALA A 89 2.43 -2.88 0.12
N ALA A 90 2.67 -2.66 -1.17
CA ALA A 90 3.51 -3.56 -1.98
C ALA A 90 4.97 -3.57 -1.50
N MET A 91 5.53 -2.40 -1.13
CA MET A 91 6.87 -2.33 -0.55
C MET A 91 6.98 -3.13 0.76
N LEU A 92 5.99 -3.01 1.64
CA LEU A 92 5.97 -3.73 2.92
C LEU A 92 5.83 -5.25 2.76
N LEU A 93 5.10 -5.71 1.75
CA LEU A 93 5.04 -7.15 1.41
C LEU A 93 6.41 -7.69 0.99
N ALA A 94 7.23 -6.88 0.32
CA ALA A 94 8.55 -7.27 -0.15
C ALA A 94 9.67 -7.06 0.90
N CYS A 95 9.34 -6.51 2.07
CA CYS A 95 10.31 -6.21 3.13
C CYS A 95 10.88 -7.49 3.76
N ASP A 96 12.19 -7.51 3.97
CA ASP A 96 12.84 -8.54 4.82
C ASP A 96 12.76 -8.11 6.29
N TRP A 97 11.73 -8.57 6.98
CA TRP A 97 11.43 -8.20 8.35
C TRP A 97 12.48 -8.62 9.36
N LYS A 98 13.29 -9.64 9.07
CA LYS A 98 14.43 -10.05 9.91
C LYS A 98 15.50 -8.97 10.00
N GLN A 99 15.65 -8.14 8.95
CA GLN A 99 16.60 -7.02 8.95
C GLN A 99 16.06 -5.82 9.76
N VAL A 100 14.75 -5.77 10.01
CA VAL A 100 14.11 -4.73 10.81
C VAL A 100 14.21 -5.03 12.31
N ASP A 101 13.81 -6.23 12.69
CA ASP A 101 13.88 -6.75 14.07
C ASP A 101 14.06 -8.26 14.03
N PRO A 102 15.08 -8.82 14.71
CA PRO A 102 15.34 -10.26 14.73
C PRO A 102 14.19 -11.09 15.34
N ASN A 103 13.27 -10.47 16.09
CA ASN A 103 12.10 -11.14 16.64
C ASN A 103 10.92 -11.21 15.65
N ILE A 104 10.96 -10.45 14.56
CA ILE A 104 9.94 -10.50 13.52
C ILE A 104 10.29 -11.62 12.52
N PRO A 105 9.35 -12.50 12.14
CA PRO A 105 9.60 -13.50 11.10
C PRO A 105 9.99 -12.85 9.76
N ALA A 106 10.96 -13.40 9.03
CA ALA A 106 11.47 -12.82 7.78
C ALA A 106 10.37 -12.50 6.75
N HIS A 107 9.34 -13.33 6.68
CA HIS A 107 8.18 -13.16 5.79
C HIS A 107 6.92 -12.95 6.62
N TRP A 108 6.96 -11.98 7.52
CA TRP A 108 5.84 -11.71 8.44
C TRP A 108 4.59 -11.25 7.69
N ILE A 109 4.70 -10.24 6.85
CA ILE A 109 3.59 -9.78 6.03
C ILE A 109 3.42 -10.72 4.84
N GLN A 110 2.27 -11.40 4.79
CA GLN A 110 1.96 -12.35 3.72
C GLN A 110 0.71 -11.96 2.93
N LYS A 111 0.01 -10.90 3.33
CA LYS A 111 -1.23 -10.44 2.70
C LYS A 111 -1.16 -8.94 2.48
N ALA A 112 -1.30 -8.52 1.22
CA ALA A 112 -1.36 -7.11 0.88
C ALA A 112 -2.47 -6.83 -0.14
N LEU A 113 -3.20 -5.73 0.07
CA LEU A 113 -4.19 -5.17 -0.85
C LEU A 113 -3.69 -3.80 -1.33
N SER A 114 -3.47 -3.69 -2.61
CA SER A 114 -3.07 -2.44 -3.25
C SER A 114 -4.20 -1.96 -4.16
N ILE A 115 -4.84 -0.88 -3.77
CA ILE A 115 -5.90 -0.22 -4.53
C ILE A 115 -5.26 0.92 -5.32
N SER A 116 -5.28 0.85 -6.64
CA SER A 116 -4.72 1.87 -7.55
C SER A 116 -3.26 2.24 -7.22
N GLY A 117 -2.44 1.23 -6.91
CA GLY A 117 -1.03 1.43 -6.52
C GLY A 117 -0.12 1.80 -7.70
N LEU A 118 1.06 2.33 -7.36
CA LEU A 118 2.11 2.63 -8.32
C LEU A 118 3.34 1.77 -8.01
N TYR A 119 3.99 1.21 -9.05
CA TYR A 119 5.03 0.21 -8.80
C TYR A 119 6.34 0.49 -9.54
N ASP A 120 6.33 1.43 -10.50
CA ASP A 120 7.54 2.01 -11.12
C ASP A 120 7.43 3.54 -11.03
N LEU A 121 8.24 4.14 -10.17
CA LEU A 121 8.22 5.59 -9.94
C LEU A 121 9.12 6.36 -10.90
N THR A 122 9.80 5.66 -11.83
CA THR A 122 10.73 6.30 -12.77
C THR A 122 10.07 7.39 -13.63
N PRO A 123 8.85 7.18 -14.18
CA PRO A 123 8.15 8.19 -14.96
C PRO A 123 7.76 9.44 -14.16
N LEU A 124 7.47 9.29 -12.86
CA LEU A 124 7.04 10.40 -12.00
C LEU A 124 8.08 11.52 -11.88
N ARG A 125 9.36 11.20 -12.11
CA ARG A 125 10.43 12.20 -12.13
C ARG A 125 10.25 13.29 -13.19
N LYS A 126 9.48 12.98 -14.24
CA LYS A 126 9.19 13.89 -15.35
C LYS A 126 7.77 14.45 -15.30
N THR A 127 7.01 14.18 -14.24
CA THR A 127 5.63 14.64 -14.07
C THR A 127 5.64 16.03 -13.46
N PRO A 128 5.30 17.08 -14.23
CA PRO A 128 5.56 18.48 -13.83
C PRO A 128 4.97 18.85 -12.46
N PHE A 129 3.71 18.49 -12.19
CA PHE A 129 3.03 18.86 -10.94
C PHE A 129 3.54 18.11 -9.69
N LEU A 130 4.43 17.13 -9.85
CA LEU A 130 5.03 16.35 -8.76
C LEU A 130 6.49 16.71 -8.50
N GLN A 131 7.18 17.36 -9.45
CA GLN A 131 8.64 17.55 -9.38
C GLN A 131 9.06 18.32 -8.13
N ASP A 132 8.41 19.45 -7.84
CA ASP A 132 8.78 20.33 -6.73
C ASP A 132 8.50 19.70 -5.37
N SER A 133 7.43 18.90 -5.27
CA SER A 133 7.05 18.25 -4.03
C SER A 133 7.79 16.95 -3.77
N LEU A 134 7.96 16.10 -4.77
CA LEU A 134 8.59 14.79 -4.56
C LEU A 134 10.11 14.85 -4.63
N ARG A 135 10.68 15.81 -5.37
CA ARG A 135 12.13 15.95 -5.59
C ARG A 135 12.82 14.61 -5.88
N LEU A 136 12.15 13.79 -6.69
CA LEU A 136 12.46 12.37 -6.89
C LEU A 136 13.73 12.20 -7.73
N THR A 137 14.82 11.81 -7.11
CA THR A 137 16.07 11.48 -7.83
C THR A 137 15.96 10.13 -8.55
N ALA A 138 16.84 9.86 -9.50
CA ALA A 138 16.91 8.56 -10.18
C ALA A 138 17.17 7.42 -9.18
N LYS A 139 17.99 7.67 -8.17
CA LYS A 139 18.27 6.71 -7.08
C LYS A 139 17.02 6.43 -6.26
N HIS A 140 16.32 7.48 -5.79
CA HIS A 140 15.09 7.33 -5.01
C HIS A 140 13.99 6.61 -5.80
N ALA A 141 13.80 6.95 -7.08
CA ALA A 141 12.83 6.28 -7.93
C ALA A 141 13.10 4.77 -8.01
N ARG A 142 14.35 4.36 -8.24
CA ARG A 142 14.73 2.94 -8.27
C ARG A 142 14.55 2.25 -6.93
N MET A 143 14.97 2.89 -5.84
CA MET A 143 14.84 2.36 -4.48
C MET A 143 13.39 2.17 -4.07
N ALA A 144 12.46 2.98 -4.59
CA ALA A 144 11.05 2.97 -4.24
C ALA A 144 10.16 2.42 -5.38
N SER A 145 10.68 1.58 -6.26
CA SER A 145 9.91 0.97 -7.36
C SER A 145 9.81 -0.54 -7.20
N PRO A 146 8.75 -1.07 -6.57
CA PRO A 146 8.57 -2.51 -6.37
C PRO A 146 8.66 -3.33 -7.65
N ALA A 147 8.23 -2.79 -8.80
CA ALA A 147 8.33 -3.48 -10.08
C ALA A 147 9.78 -3.71 -10.54
N LEU A 148 10.76 -3.01 -9.97
CA LEU A 148 12.19 -3.20 -10.25
C LEU A 148 12.87 -4.16 -9.26
N TRP A 149 12.12 -4.70 -8.29
CA TRP A 149 12.65 -5.58 -7.28
C TRP A 149 12.34 -7.05 -7.59
N PRO A 150 13.10 -7.99 -7.04
CA PRO A 150 12.69 -9.39 -7.01
C PRO A 150 11.31 -9.51 -6.34
N ARG A 151 10.49 -10.41 -6.88
CA ARG A 151 9.19 -10.71 -6.26
C ARG A 151 9.39 -11.22 -4.82
N PRO A 152 8.44 -10.94 -3.90
CA PRO A 152 8.42 -11.54 -2.57
C PRO A 152 8.50 -13.07 -2.62
N ARG A 153 9.29 -13.66 -1.73
CA ARG A 153 9.42 -15.14 -1.66
C ARG A 153 8.15 -15.81 -1.15
N LYS A 154 7.39 -15.11 -0.29
CA LYS A 154 6.11 -15.56 0.30
C LYS A 154 5.12 -14.40 0.31
N GLY A 155 3.84 -14.77 0.42
CA GLY A 155 2.74 -13.83 0.48
C GLY A 155 2.13 -13.52 -0.87
N VAL A 156 0.99 -12.86 -0.82
CA VAL A 156 0.20 -12.47 -1.98
C VAL A 156 -0.12 -10.97 -1.96
N LEU A 157 -0.13 -10.37 -3.13
CA LEU A 157 -0.60 -9.03 -3.39
C LEU A 157 -1.89 -9.14 -4.21
N TYR A 158 -3.00 -8.64 -3.67
CA TYR A 158 -4.17 -8.35 -4.49
C TYR A 158 -4.03 -6.91 -4.99
N THR A 159 -4.06 -6.73 -6.29
CA THR A 159 -4.01 -5.41 -6.92
C THR A 159 -5.27 -5.15 -7.71
N VAL A 160 -5.90 -4.01 -7.46
CA VAL A 160 -7.11 -3.56 -8.13
C VAL A 160 -6.97 -2.10 -8.54
N ALA A 161 -7.57 -1.74 -9.67
CA ALA A 161 -7.70 -0.36 -10.11
C ALA A 161 -9.13 -0.09 -10.58
N GLY A 162 -9.57 1.16 -10.55
CA GLY A 162 -10.83 1.53 -11.17
C GLY A 162 -10.70 1.49 -12.68
N GLY A 163 -11.66 0.89 -13.38
CA GLY A 163 -11.64 0.75 -14.84
C GLY A 163 -11.66 2.09 -15.58
N ASP A 164 -12.16 3.16 -14.93
CA ASP A 164 -12.25 4.51 -15.46
C ASP A 164 -11.09 5.42 -15.01
N GLU A 165 -10.02 4.80 -14.48
CA GLU A 165 -8.78 5.52 -14.14
C GLU A 165 -7.96 5.86 -15.39
N SER A 166 -6.94 6.71 -15.22
CA SER A 166 -6.02 7.01 -16.32
C SER A 166 -5.30 5.75 -16.81
N PRO A 167 -4.91 5.70 -18.09
CA PRO A 167 -4.17 4.57 -18.65
C PRO A 167 -2.90 4.21 -17.87
N GLU A 168 -2.30 5.18 -17.18
CA GLU A 168 -1.10 4.96 -16.38
C GLU A 168 -1.39 4.15 -15.10
N PHE A 169 -2.50 4.39 -14.40
CA PHE A 169 -2.89 3.55 -13.25
C PHE A 169 -3.24 2.13 -13.68
N LEU A 170 -3.95 1.97 -14.80
CA LEU A 170 -4.23 0.64 -15.37
C LEU A 170 -2.93 -0.07 -15.78
N ARG A 171 -1.98 0.66 -16.38
CA ARG A 171 -0.65 0.13 -16.71
C ARG A 171 0.08 -0.34 -15.45
N HIS A 172 0.08 0.43 -14.36
CA HIS A 172 0.69 0.03 -13.10
C HIS A 172 0.04 -1.22 -12.52
N ASN A 173 -1.29 -1.33 -12.56
CA ASN A 173 -2.02 -2.50 -12.08
C ASN A 173 -1.55 -3.77 -12.81
N ARG A 174 -1.45 -3.72 -14.15
CA ARG A 174 -0.96 -4.84 -14.97
C ARG A 174 0.54 -5.08 -14.79
N LEU A 175 1.35 -4.03 -14.64
CA LEU A 175 2.81 -4.11 -14.51
C LEU A 175 3.23 -4.99 -13.34
N ILE A 176 2.69 -4.77 -12.15
CA ILE A 176 3.12 -5.54 -10.98
C ILE A 176 2.74 -7.02 -11.10
N HIS A 177 1.58 -7.31 -11.71
CA HIS A 177 1.18 -8.68 -12.02
C HIS A 177 2.15 -9.34 -13.03
N GLN A 178 2.54 -8.61 -14.08
CA GLN A 178 3.49 -9.13 -15.08
C GLN A 178 4.87 -9.41 -14.47
N VAL A 179 5.36 -8.52 -13.60
CA VAL A 179 6.72 -8.64 -13.04
C VAL A 179 6.77 -9.66 -11.89
N TRP A 180 5.80 -9.65 -10.98
CA TRP A 180 5.80 -10.55 -9.83
C TRP A 180 5.10 -11.89 -10.11
N GLY A 181 4.31 -11.97 -11.19
CA GLY A 181 3.64 -13.17 -11.67
C GLY A 181 2.40 -13.56 -10.86
N ALA A 182 1.52 -14.37 -11.45
CA ALA A 182 0.23 -14.76 -10.89
C ALA A 182 0.32 -15.46 -9.53
N ARG A 183 1.43 -16.13 -9.22
CA ARG A 183 1.61 -16.76 -7.89
C ARG A 183 1.69 -15.71 -6.77
N THR A 184 2.34 -14.58 -7.01
CA THR A 184 2.49 -13.49 -6.03
C THR A 184 1.33 -12.51 -6.15
N VAL A 185 0.80 -12.30 -7.34
CA VAL A 185 -0.32 -11.40 -7.63
C VAL A 185 -1.47 -12.21 -8.22
N PRO A 186 -2.18 -13.03 -7.40
CA PRO A 186 -3.25 -13.89 -7.90
C PRO A 186 -4.52 -13.12 -8.30
N VAL A 187 -4.66 -11.88 -7.84
CA VAL A 187 -5.74 -10.95 -8.21
C VAL A 187 -5.13 -9.69 -8.82
N CYS A 188 -5.53 -9.40 -10.06
CA CYS A 188 -5.18 -8.19 -10.79
C CYS A 188 -6.43 -7.79 -11.59
N GLU A 189 -7.26 -6.92 -11.00
CA GLU A 189 -8.56 -6.57 -11.57
C GLU A 189 -8.69 -5.08 -11.86
N GLU A 190 -9.47 -4.76 -12.89
CA GLU A 190 -9.89 -3.41 -13.24
C GLU A 190 -11.41 -3.35 -13.05
N LEU A 191 -11.87 -2.60 -12.06
CA LEU A 191 -13.27 -2.57 -11.64
C LEU A 191 -14.02 -1.52 -12.44
N ALA A 192 -14.85 -1.96 -13.39
CA ALA A 192 -15.60 -1.09 -14.30
C ALA A 192 -16.49 -0.08 -13.56
N GLY A 193 -16.58 1.15 -14.09
CA GLY A 193 -17.41 2.23 -13.54
C GLY A 193 -16.83 2.90 -12.29
N LEU A 194 -15.62 2.54 -11.89
CA LEU A 194 -14.93 3.15 -10.77
C LEU A 194 -13.72 3.96 -11.24
N ASN A 195 -13.59 5.18 -10.73
CA ASN A 195 -12.41 6.03 -10.94
C ASN A 195 -11.48 5.96 -9.72
N HIS A 196 -10.36 6.67 -9.76
CA HIS A 196 -9.33 6.69 -8.72
C HIS A 196 -9.84 7.01 -7.30
N PHE A 197 -10.90 7.79 -7.17
CA PHE A 197 -11.48 8.16 -5.87
C PHE A 197 -12.64 7.27 -5.48
N SER A 198 -13.50 6.91 -6.43
CA SER A 198 -14.67 6.08 -6.14
C SER A 198 -14.29 4.64 -5.80
N ILE A 199 -13.15 4.13 -6.28
CA ILE A 199 -12.71 2.78 -5.98
C ILE A 199 -12.40 2.58 -4.48
N VAL A 200 -11.73 3.52 -3.82
CA VAL A 200 -11.44 3.38 -2.40
C VAL A 200 -12.71 3.50 -1.55
N THR A 201 -13.67 4.33 -1.97
CA THR A 201 -14.97 4.41 -1.29
C THR A 201 -15.83 3.18 -1.55
N ASP A 202 -15.59 2.43 -2.63
CA ASP A 202 -16.28 1.18 -2.91
C ASP A 202 -15.98 0.09 -1.85
N LEU A 203 -14.83 0.17 -1.18
CA LEU A 203 -14.51 -0.68 -0.02
C LEU A 203 -15.55 -0.58 1.11
N THR A 204 -16.22 0.58 1.25
CA THR A 204 -17.22 0.79 2.28
C THR A 204 -18.59 0.18 1.97
N LYS A 205 -18.79 -0.25 0.74
CA LYS A 205 -20.09 -0.78 0.29
C LYS A 205 -20.11 -2.30 0.42
N LYS A 206 -21.14 -2.83 1.09
CA LYS A 206 -21.34 -4.27 1.18
C LYS A 206 -21.71 -4.88 -0.17
N GLY A 207 -21.18 -6.06 -0.46
CA GLY A 207 -21.52 -6.82 -1.67
C GLY A 207 -20.83 -6.36 -2.96
N THR A 208 -19.92 -5.41 -2.90
CA THR A 208 -19.11 -5.01 -4.06
C THR A 208 -17.98 -6.01 -4.31
N ARG A 209 -17.41 -5.95 -5.53
CA ARG A 209 -16.28 -6.82 -5.88
C ARG A 209 -15.07 -6.54 -4.97
N LEU A 210 -14.75 -5.27 -4.70
CA LEU A 210 -13.64 -4.90 -3.84
C LEU A 210 -13.86 -5.40 -2.40
N SER A 211 -15.07 -5.24 -1.85
CA SER A 211 -15.42 -5.77 -0.53
C SER A 211 -15.26 -7.29 -0.45
N ALA A 212 -15.71 -8.03 -1.48
CA ALA A 212 -15.55 -9.49 -1.56
C ALA A 212 -14.09 -9.94 -1.65
N LEU A 213 -13.28 -9.27 -2.48
CA LEU A 213 -11.83 -9.53 -2.60
C LEU A 213 -11.10 -9.25 -1.27
N THR A 214 -11.46 -8.14 -0.61
CA THR A 214 -10.87 -7.78 0.69
C THR A 214 -11.19 -8.86 1.72
N LYS A 215 -12.45 -9.28 1.84
CA LYS A 215 -12.84 -10.35 2.76
C LYS A 215 -12.09 -11.65 2.47
N ALA A 216 -12.05 -12.07 1.22
CA ALA A 216 -11.31 -13.27 0.81
C ALA A 216 -9.81 -13.20 1.19
N LEU A 217 -9.19 -12.02 1.06
CA LEU A 217 -7.80 -11.81 1.46
C LEU A 217 -7.62 -11.89 2.98
N LEU A 218 -8.57 -11.38 3.76
CA LEU A 218 -8.53 -11.43 5.23
C LEU A 218 -8.68 -12.86 5.75
N ASP A 219 -9.48 -13.68 5.09
CA ASP A 219 -9.78 -15.07 5.45
C ASP A 219 -8.63 -16.06 5.08
N LEU A 220 -7.62 -15.61 4.31
CA LEU A 220 -6.40 -16.39 4.05
C LEU A 220 -5.57 -16.48 5.33
#